data_b363aa3fcc615d2c3efff76d39432526
#
_entry.id   b363aa3fcc615d2c3efff76d39432526
#
_cell.length_a   1.000
_cell.length_b   1.000
_cell.length_c   1.000
_cell.angle_alpha   90.00
_cell.angle_beta   90.00
_cell.angle_gamma   90.00
#
_symmetry.space_group_name_H-M   'P 1'
#
loop_
_entity.id
_entity.type
_entity.pdbx_description
1 polymer ?
#
loop_
_entity_poly.entity_id
_entity_poly.type
_entity_poly.pdbx_seq_one_letter_code
_entity_poly.pdbx_strand_id
1 'polypeptide(L)'
;MIAMYYPYFRGKQFDLSAVRENAQLWARSKFIPIIEPVREALSGLIRTLDDVNVAGGEVVLVVNPKNGDHAGNSDVIENLLNVNYKEYKNIVAGIYVTEKTTIDEIIGFCDRNADRPISIIHAGFAEGRALRASLDNRQGSYTHIFFEDDSGKLYRRHFDDRPRILLRDGFQRRANRLHPEVEFFSDLHATYSDEGMDGFGDFLIVGDEYLEAGGPAYAVAIHLTFIDSEKDDEMHIYHFKSDRFDTPTDPAGKFAEAVKKLAGAVIAENSKIPRTNAVEEFLEFNRSGHFPGLGYVKKLSMQHHMEVLARYFDTQG
;
A
#
# COMPACT_ATOMS: atom_id res chain seq x y z
N MET A 1 -10.33 8.36 -16.90
CA MET A 1 -9.75 7.06 -16.55
C MET A 1 -9.97 6.88 -15.05
N ILE A 2 -10.54 5.79 -14.61
CA ILE A 2 -10.74 5.48 -13.19
C ILE A 2 -9.36 5.13 -12.62
N ALA A 3 -9.08 5.52 -11.37
CA ALA A 3 -7.87 5.07 -10.67
C ALA A 3 -7.87 3.55 -10.56
N MET A 4 -6.74 2.91 -10.84
CA MET A 4 -6.68 1.44 -10.86
C MET A 4 -5.78 0.84 -9.78
N TYR A 5 -4.89 1.63 -9.15
CA TYR A 5 -4.00 1.14 -8.11
C TYR A 5 -4.19 1.83 -6.76
N TYR A 6 -4.41 1.02 -5.73
CA TYR A 6 -4.72 1.42 -4.35
C TYR A 6 -3.74 0.76 -3.36
N PRO A 7 -2.49 1.24 -3.24
CA PRO A 7 -1.53 0.67 -2.29
C PRO A 7 -1.93 0.96 -0.85
N TYR A 8 -1.75 -0.04 0.03
CA TYR A 8 -2.13 0.04 1.43
C TYR A 8 -0.94 0.32 2.35
N PHE A 9 -1.02 1.42 3.10
CA PHE A 9 0.01 1.88 4.04
C PHE A 9 -0.49 1.86 5.48
N ARG A 10 0.38 1.42 6.40
CA ARG A 10 0.09 1.39 7.84
C ARG A 10 0.33 2.72 8.56
N GLY A 11 0.58 3.81 7.86
CA GLY A 11 0.77 5.14 8.45
C GLY A 11 1.94 5.26 9.42
N LYS A 12 2.97 4.42 9.32
CA LYS A 12 4.23 4.58 10.05
C LYS A 12 5.09 5.68 9.44
N GLN A 13 6.11 6.13 10.15
CA GLN A 13 6.96 7.25 9.73
C GLN A 13 7.45 7.12 8.27
N PHE A 14 8.00 5.97 7.89
CA PHE A 14 8.54 5.76 6.55
C PHE A 14 7.47 5.45 5.52
N ASP A 15 6.32 4.90 5.92
CA ASP A 15 5.14 4.74 5.08
C ASP A 15 4.58 6.12 4.69
N LEU A 16 4.37 7.00 5.68
CA LEU A 16 3.94 8.38 5.46
C LEU A 16 4.95 9.19 4.62
N SER A 17 6.26 9.00 4.86
CA SER A 17 7.30 9.62 4.05
C SER A 17 7.26 9.12 2.60
N ALA A 18 7.05 7.82 2.37
CA ALA A 18 6.91 7.26 1.03
C ALA A 18 5.70 7.85 0.29
N VAL A 19 4.55 7.98 0.96
CA VAL A 19 3.36 8.61 0.36
C VAL A 19 3.63 10.07 0.04
N ARG A 20 4.15 10.85 0.99
CA ARG A 20 4.37 12.29 0.86
C ARG A 20 5.37 12.62 -0.25
N GLU A 21 6.53 11.96 -0.27
CA GLU A 21 7.59 12.20 -1.24
C GLU A 21 7.20 11.80 -2.67
N ASN A 22 6.18 10.95 -2.82
CA ASN A 22 5.62 10.54 -4.10
C ASN A 22 4.27 11.20 -4.43
N ALA A 23 3.91 12.32 -3.77
CA ALA A 23 2.63 13.00 -3.98
C ALA A 23 2.35 13.33 -5.45
N GLN A 24 3.37 13.78 -6.20
CA GLN A 24 3.25 14.05 -7.63
C GLN A 24 3.06 12.77 -8.47
N LEU A 25 3.64 11.64 -8.03
CA LEU A 25 3.44 10.34 -8.68
C LEU A 25 1.97 9.91 -8.55
N TRP A 26 1.39 10.02 -7.35
CA TRP A 26 -0.03 9.70 -7.10
C TRP A 26 -0.94 10.51 -8.02
N ALA A 27 -0.74 11.83 -8.08
CA ALA A 27 -1.58 12.72 -8.88
C ALA A 27 -1.51 12.39 -10.39
N ARG A 28 -0.30 12.24 -10.96
CA ARG A 28 -0.12 11.99 -12.39
C ARG A 28 -0.57 10.60 -12.83
N SER A 29 -0.29 9.57 -12.03
CA SER A 29 -0.65 8.19 -12.32
C SER A 29 -2.08 7.84 -11.88
N LYS A 30 -2.78 8.76 -11.20
CA LYS A 30 -4.11 8.55 -10.61
C LYS A 30 -4.15 7.34 -9.67
N PHE A 31 -3.08 7.11 -8.94
CA PHE A 31 -3.02 6.09 -7.90
C PHE A 31 -3.56 6.67 -6.60
N ILE A 32 -4.30 5.89 -5.83
CA ILE A 32 -4.94 6.35 -4.59
C ILE A 32 -4.41 5.55 -3.40
N PRO A 33 -3.42 6.06 -2.65
CA PRO A 33 -2.94 5.36 -1.47
C PRO A 33 -4.03 5.26 -0.40
N ILE A 34 -4.11 4.10 0.26
CA ILE A 34 -4.93 3.88 1.44
C ILE A 34 -4.02 4.03 2.66
N ILE A 35 -4.37 4.90 3.61
CA ILE A 35 -3.61 5.11 4.83
C ILE A 35 -4.43 4.67 6.05
N GLU A 36 -3.95 3.66 6.77
CA GLU A 36 -4.43 3.26 8.08
C GLU A 36 -3.56 3.95 9.16
N PRO A 37 -4.08 4.94 9.92
CA PRO A 37 -3.32 5.63 10.95
C PRO A 37 -3.05 4.71 12.15
N VAL A 38 -1.79 4.39 12.41
CA VAL A 38 -1.39 3.45 13.47
C VAL A 38 -0.56 4.10 14.59
N ARG A 39 -0.32 5.42 14.52
CA ARG A 39 0.46 6.15 15.52
C ARG A 39 -0.37 7.26 16.15
N GLU A 40 -0.25 7.41 17.48
CA GLU A 40 -0.94 8.44 18.25
C GLU A 40 -0.67 9.86 17.72
N ALA A 41 0.58 10.14 17.37
CA ALA A 41 0.99 11.44 16.84
C ALA A 41 0.57 11.61 15.38
N LEU A 42 -0.39 12.50 15.10
CA LEU A 42 -0.96 12.74 13.76
C LEU A 42 -0.18 13.74 12.91
N SER A 43 0.86 14.40 13.43
CA SER A 43 1.58 15.46 12.69
C SER A 43 2.21 14.98 11.38
N GLY A 44 2.69 13.72 11.32
CA GLY A 44 3.20 13.10 10.11
C GLY A 44 2.09 12.81 9.10
N LEU A 45 0.95 12.32 9.56
CA LEU A 45 -0.25 12.08 8.76
C LEU A 45 -0.76 13.38 8.14
N ILE A 46 -0.96 14.41 8.95
CA ILE A 46 -1.43 15.75 8.50
C ILE A 46 -0.55 16.27 7.38
N ARG A 47 0.78 16.31 7.57
CA ARG A 47 1.71 16.74 6.52
C ARG A 47 1.58 15.92 5.24
N THR A 48 1.35 14.61 5.37
CA THR A 48 1.20 13.73 4.20
C THR A 48 -0.09 14.01 3.44
N LEU A 49 -1.21 14.21 4.16
CA LEU A 49 -2.49 14.57 3.55
C LEU A 49 -2.42 15.94 2.85
N ASP A 50 -1.75 16.92 3.49
CA ASP A 50 -1.54 18.25 2.91
C ASP A 50 -0.71 18.19 1.62
N ASP A 51 0.40 17.46 1.62
CA ASP A 51 1.26 17.32 0.44
C ASP A 51 0.57 16.59 -0.73
N VAL A 52 -0.21 15.53 -0.43
CA VAL A 52 -1.03 14.84 -1.44
C VAL A 52 -2.10 15.78 -2.01
N ASN A 53 -2.77 16.56 -1.15
CA ASN A 53 -3.77 17.55 -1.58
C ASN A 53 -3.15 18.64 -2.44
N VAL A 54 -2.00 19.21 -2.05
CA VAL A 54 -1.28 20.25 -2.83
C VAL A 54 -0.86 19.71 -4.20
N ALA A 55 -0.48 18.44 -4.29
CA ALA A 55 -0.15 17.80 -5.56
C ALA A 55 -1.37 17.51 -6.45
N GLY A 56 -2.60 17.66 -5.93
CA GLY A 56 -3.84 17.33 -6.64
C GLY A 56 -4.12 15.83 -6.69
N GLY A 57 -3.50 15.04 -5.79
CA GLY A 57 -3.75 13.60 -5.64
C GLY A 57 -4.97 13.31 -4.77
N GLU A 58 -5.38 12.05 -4.77
CA GLU A 58 -6.40 11.51 -3.87
C GLU A 58 -5.78 10.56 -2.85
N VAL A 59 -6.43 10.39 -1.69
CA VAL A 59 -6.02 9.45 -0.64
C VAL A 59 -7.22 8.93 0.12
N VAL A 60 -7.25 7.66 0.43
CA VAL A 60 -8.23 7.06 1.36
C VAL A 60 -7.65 7.10 2.77
N LEU A 61 -8.30 7.83 3.66
CA LEU A 61 -7.96 7.87 5.08
C LEU A 61 -8.89 6.92 5.86
N VAL A 62 -8.34 5.85 6.43
CA VAL A 62 -9.09 4.91 7.27
C VAL A 62 -9.40 5.56 8.62
N VAL A 63 -10.68 5.73 8.96
CA VAL A 63 -11.10 6.43 10.18
C VAL A 63 -11.15 5.54 11.41
N ASN A 64 -11.40 4.24 11.23
CA ASN A 64 -11.48 3.24 12.29
C ASN A 64 -10.37 2.18 12.15
N PRO A 65 -9.09 2.56 12.36
CA PRO A 65 -7.98 1.65 12.14
C PRO A 65 -8.10 0.37 12.97
N LYS A 66 -7.66 -0.74 12.39
CA LYS A 66 -7.64 -2.06 13.03
C LYS A 66 -6.41 -2.23 13.92
N ASN A 67 -5.33 -1.48 13.63
CA ASN A 67 -4.03 -1.63 14.25
C ASN A 67 -3.54 -0.33 14.89
N GLY A 68 -2.58 -0.47 15.83
CA GLY A 68 -1.86 0.66 16.44
C GLY A 68 -2.64 1.41 17.50
N ASP A 69 -2.21 2.64 17.78
CA ASP A 69 -2.66 3.44 18.93
C ASP A 69 -4.12 3.91 18.83
N HIS A 70 -4.67 3.96 17.60
CA HIS A 70 -6.06 4.34 17.35
C HIS A 70 -6.99 3.12 17.13
N ALA A 71 -6.50 1.89 17.33
CA ALA A 71 -7.32 0.70 17.15
C ALA A 71 -8.56 0.72 18.06
N GLY A 72 -9.75 0.55 17.44
CA GLY A 72 -11.02 0.60 18.17
C GLY A 72 -11.50 1.98 18.59
N ASN A 73 -10.82 3.07 18.18
CA ASN A 73 -11.24 4.45 18.42
C ASN A 73 -11.20 5.26 17.12
N SER A 74 -12.37 5.49 16.54
CA SER A 74 -12.52 6.27 15.30
C SER A 74 -12.61 7.78 15.53
N ASP A 75 -12.94 8.23 16.74
CA ASP A 75 -13.32 9.62 17.00
C ASP A 75 -12.21 10.61 16.64
N VAL A 76 -10.96 10.26 16.94
CA VAL A 76 -9.82 11.14 16.71
C VAL A 76 -9.59 11.38 15.22
N ILE A 77 -9.63 10.31 14.42
CA ILE A 77 -9.39 10.38 12.97
C ILE A 77 -10.62 10.95 12.26
N GLU A 78 -11.83 10.58 12.67
CA GLU A 78 -13.05 11.14 12.11
C GLU A 78 -13.16 12.64 12.42
N ASN A 79 -12.76 13.08 13.61
CA ASN A 79 -12.69 14.50 13.95
C ASN A 79 -11.64 15.26 13.10
N LEU A 80 -10.43 14.67 12.93
CA LEU A 80 -9.42 15.24 12.02
C LEU A 80 -9.99 15.45 10.61
N LEU A 81 -10.67 14.43 10.06
CA LEU A 81 -11.26 14.47 8.74
C LEU A 81 -12.33 15.56 8.63
N ASN A 82 -13.23 15.66 9.62
CA ASN A 82 -14.39 16.54 9.58
C ASN A 82 -14.09 17.99 9.98
N VAL A 83 -13.01 18.23 10.70
CA VAL A 83 -12.61 19.59 11.11
C VAL A 83 -11.54 20.14 10.16
N ASN A 84 -10.45 19.42 9.93
CA ASN A 84 -9.32 19.94 9.15
C ASN A 84 -9.50 19.76 7.64
N TYR A 85 -10.22 18.72 7.21
CA TYR A 85 -10.34 18.33 5.81
C TYR A 85 -11.79 18.31 5.28
N LYS A 86 -12.69 19.04 5.91
CA LYS A 86 -14.11 19.09 5.52
C LYS A 86 -14.31 19.47 4.06
N GLU A 87 -13.59 20.47 3.59
CA GLU A 87 -13.73 21.00 2.22
C GLU A 87 -12.92 20.21 1.16
N TYR A 88 -12.10 19.25 1.59
CA TYR A 88 -11.19 18.52 0.70
C TYR A 88 -11.80 17.16 0.31
N LYS A 89 -12.44 17.10 -0.85
CA LYS A 89 -13.13 15.89 -1.35
C LYS A 89 -12.18 14.83 -1.90
N ASN A 90 -10.93 15.17 -2.16
CA ASN A 90 -9.85 14.26 -2.53
C ASN A 90 -9.25 13.48 -1.34
N ILE A 91 -9.64 13.83 -0.10
CA ILE A 91 -9.38 13.01 1.08
C ILE A 91 -10.64 12.19 1.35
N VAL A 92 -10.62 10.96 0.83
CA VAL A 92 -11.74 10.02 0.87
C VAL A 92 -11.86 9.41 2.26
N ALA A 93 -13.07 9.33 2.80
CA ALA A 93 -13.30 8.69 4.10
C ALA A 93 -13.33 7.17 3.93
N GLY A 94 -12.41 6.45 4.59
CA GLY A 94 -12.35 4.99 4.60
C GLY A 94 -12.91 4.39 5.87
N ILE A 95 -13.80 3.40 5.76
CA ILE A 95 -14.26 2.60 6.91
C ILE A 95 -13.90 1.12 6.74
N TYR A 96 -13.25 0.55 7.75
CA TYR A 96 -13.03 -0.88 7.86
C TYR A 96 -14.32 -1.58 8.32
N VAL A 97 -14.75 -2.62 7.58
CA VAL A 97 -15.90 -3.43 7.95
C VAL A 97 -15.48 -4.89 8.12
N THR A 98 -15.71 -5.43 9.31
CA THR A 98 -15.28 -6.76 9.75
C THR A 98 -16.49 -7.59 10.17
N GLU A 99 -16.29 -8.84 10.57
CA GLU A 99 -17.32 -9.71 11.14
C GLU A 99 -18.05 -9.12 12.36
N LYS A 100 -17.41 -8.14 13.05
CA LYS A 100 -17.95 -7.49 14.25
C LYS A 100 -18.71 -6.19 13.96
N THR A 101 -18.58 -5.67 12.74
CA THR A 101 -19.20 -4.40 12.35
C THR A 101 -20.68 -4.62 12.01
N THR A 102 -21.56 -3.78 12.51
CA THR A 102 -22.99 -3.83 12.19
C THR A 102 -23.35 -2.94 11.00
N ILE A 103 -24.45 -3.23 10.32
CA ILE A 103 -24.98 -2.39 9.23
C ILE A 103 -25.26 -0.97 9.73
N ASP A 104 -25.83 -0.82 10.93
CA ASP A 104 -26.16 0.49 11.49
C ASP A 104 -24.91 1.35 11.73
N GLU A 105 -23.81 0.75 12.17
CA GLU A 105 -22.53 1.45 12.30
C GLU A 105 -21.99 1.94 10.93
N ILE A 106 -22.05 1.08 9.90
CA ILE A 106 -21.62 1.43 8.54
C ILE A 106 -22.48 2.57 8.00
N ILE A 107 -23.78 2.45 8.14
CA ILE A 107 -24.74 3.43 7.65
C ILE A 107 -24.60 4.75 8.41
N GLY A 108 -24.47 4.72 9.72
CA GLY A 108 -24.22 5.91 10.54
C GLY A 108 -22.94 6.63 10.13
N PHE A 109 -21.87 5.89 9.81
CA PHE A 109 -20.65 6.48 9.25
C PHE A 109 -20.91 7.12 7.88
N CYS A 110 -21.59 6.43 6.98
CA CYS A 110 -21.94 6.96 5.66
C CYS A 110 -22.77 8.25 5.76
N ASP A 111 -23.75 8.28 6.64
CA ASP A 111 -24.62 9.44 6.83
C ASP A 111 -23.84 10.65 7.39
N ARG A 112 -22.88 10.44 8.31
CA ARG A 112 -22.01 11.51 8.85
C ARG A 112 -21.00 12.05 7.84
N ASN A 113 -20.65 11.28 6.81
CA ASN A 113 -19.67 11.62 5.79
C ASN A 113 -20.29 11.75 4.38
N ALA A 114 -21.62 11.97 4.29
CA ALA A 114 -22.36 11.99 3.02
C ALA A 114 -21.90 13.13 2.06
N ASP A 115 -21.16 14.10 2.54
CA ASP A 115 -20.68 15.24 1.78
C ASP A 115 -19.37 14.96 1.01
N ARG A 116 -18.78 13.74 1.15
CA ARG A 116 -17.53 13.32 0.50
C ARG A 116 -17.60 11.89 -0.05
N PRO A 117 -16.66 11.49 -0.95
CA PRO A 117 -16.54 10.09 -1.35
C PRO A 117 -16.17 9.20 -0.16
N ILE A 118 -16.70 7.95 -0.16
CA ILE A 118 -16.49 6.98 0.89
C ILE A 118 -15.92 5.69 0.30
N SER A 119 -14.91 5.14 0.95
CA SER A 119 -14.39 3.80 0.68
C SER A 119 -14.80 2.84 1.79
N ILE A 120 -15.52 1.78 1.44
CA ILE A 120 -15.88 0.69 2.37
C ILE A 120 -14.88 -0.43 2.18
N ILE A 121 -14.07 -0.71 3.21
CA ILE A 121 -12.97 -1.67 3.16
C ILE A 121 -13.42 -2.96 3.83
N HIS A 122 -13.70 -3.97 3.01
CA HIS A 122 -14.26 -5.25 3.45
C HIS A 122 -13.16 -6.22 3.89
N ALA A 123 -13.13 -6.51 5.19
CA ALA A 123 -12.19 -7.41 5.83
C ALA A 123 -12.94 -8.39 6.77
N GLY A 124 -13.76 -9.29 6.17
CA GLY A 124 -14.50 -10.31 6.89
C GLY A 124 -15.98 -10.00 7.18
N PHE A 125 -16.52 -8.87 6.74
CA PHE A 125 -17.95 -8.57 6.88
C PHE A 125 -18.81 -9.54 6.05
N ALA A 126 -19.86 -10.14 6.67
CA ALA A 126 -20.59 -11.23 6.04
C ALA A 126 -21.93 -10.83 5.37
N GLU A 127 -22.53 -9.69 5.77
CA GLU A 127 -23.90 -9.32 5.38
C GLU A 127 -23.93 -8.44 4.10
N GLY A 128 -23.18 -8.81 3.07
CA GLY A 128 -23.00 -7.99 1.86
C GLY A 128 -24.31 -7.62 1.16
N ARG A 129 -25.28 -8.55 1.06
CA ARG A 129 -26.57 -8.28 0.44
C ARG A 129 -27.37 -7.24 1.22
N ALA A 130 -27.40 -7.34 2.55
CA ALA A 130 -28.14 -6.42 3.40
C ALA A 130 -27.48 -5.03 3.39
N LEU A 131 -26.15 -4.98 3.46
CA LEU A 131 -25.39 -3.73 3.32
C LEU A 131 -25.68 -3.07 1.97
N ARG A 132 -25.63 -3.82 0.87
CA ARG A 132 -25.92 -3.29 -0.46
C ARG A 132 -27.31 -2.65 -0.52
N ALA A 133 -28.35 -3.37 -0.04
CA ALA A 133 -29.72 -2.86 0.00
C ALA A 133 -29.85 -1.59 0.87
N SER A 134 -29.09 -1.49 1.96
CA SER A 134 -29.09 -0.31 2.83
C SER A 134 -28.42 0.91 2.17
N LEU A 135 -27.40 0.69 1.32
CA LEU A 135 -26.68 1.74 0.58
C LEU A 135 -27.48 2.23 -0.64
N ASP A 136 -28.31 1.39 -1.28
CA ASP A 136 -29.11 1.76 -2.46
C ASP A 136 -30.09 2.91 -2.21
N ASN A 137 -30.54 3.05 -0.99
CA ASN A 137 -31.46 4.10 -0.59
C ASN A 137 -30.76 5.42 -0.22
N ARG A 138 -29.44 5.50 -0.41
CA ARG A 138 -28.63 6.66 -0.02
C ARG A 138 -27.92 7.30 -1.22
N GLN A 139 -27.87 8.62 -1.19
CA GLN A 139 -27.03 9.36 -2.10
C GLN A 139 -25.58 9.33 -1.58
N GLY A 140 -24.62 9.01 -2.45
CA GLY A 140 -23.21 8.98 -2.10
C GLY A 140 -22.38 8.26 -3.17
N SER A 141 -21.11 8.59 -3.21
CA SER A 141 -20.11 7.87 -4.02
C SER A 141 -19.43 6.85 -3.13
N TYR A 142 -19.68 5.57 -3.40
CA TYR A 142 -19.11 4.47 -2.63
C TYR A 142 -18.16 3.65 -3.51
N THR A 143 -16.92 3.45 -3.03
CA THR A 143 -15.96 2.51 -3.58
C THR A 143 -15.82 1.34 -2.62
N HIS A 144 -15.93 0.12 -3.13
CA HIS A 144 -15.79 -1.10 -2.32
C HIS A 144 -14.40 -1.67 -2.50
N ILE A 145 -13.64 -1.76 -1.41
CA ILE A 145 -12.27 -2.29 -1.38
C ILE A 145 -12.29 -3.62 -0.62
N PHE A 146 -11.84 -4.68 -1.24
CA PHE A 146 -11.93 -6.04 -0.70
C PHE A 146 -10.55 -6.60 -0.38
N PHE A 147 -10.34 -7.02 0.85
CA PHE A 147 -9.25 -7.92 1.17
C PHE A 147 -9.56 -9.28 0.57
N GLU A 148 -8.70 -9.78 -0.30
CA GLU A 148 -8.97 -11.01 -1.06
C GLU A 148 -9.20 -12.22 -0.16
N ASP A 149 -8.35 -12.39 0.87
CA ASP A 149 -8.43 -13.50 1.80
C ASP A 149 -9.69 -13.48 2.67
N ASP A 150 -10.26 -12.28 2.90
CA ASP A 150 -11.42 -12.07 3.76
C ASP A 150 -12.75 -11.94 2.99
N SER A 151 -12.69 -11.88 1.66
CA SER A 151 -13.85 -11.52 0.82
C SER A 151 -13.97 -12.40 -0.42
N GLY A 152 -14.73 -13.49 -0.33
CA GLY A 152 -14.92 -14.44 -1.44
C GLY A 152 -15.65 -13.84 -2.65
N LYS A 153 -15.49 -14.46 -3.84
CA LYS A 153 -16.07 -13.99 -5.12
C LYS A 153 -17.60 -13.80 -5.05
N LEU A 154 -18.33 -14.68 -4.36
CA LEU A 154 -19.79 -14.55 -4.22
C LEU A 154 -20.18 -13.32 -3.38
N TYR A 155 -19.40 -13.00 -2.35
CA TYR A 155 -19.61 -11.81 -1.55
C TYR A 155 -19.40 -10.53 -2.38
N ARG A 156 -18.28 -10.45 -3.11
CA ARG A 156 -17.95 -9.28 -3.95
C ARG A 156 -18.97 -8.99 -5.04
N ARG A 157 -19.70 -10.00 -5.53
CA ARG A 157 -20.78 -9.86 -6.52
C ARG A 157 -21.97 -9.06 -6.05
N HIS A 158 -22.18 -8.86 -4.73
CA HIS A 158 -23.25 -8.00 -4.24
C HIS A 158 -23.05 -6.52 -4.59
N PHE A 159 -21.86 -6.14 -5.05
CA PHE A 159 -21.44 -4.76 -5.34
C PHE A 159 -21.00 -4.58 -6.80
N ASP A 160 -21.49 -5.42 -7.74
CA ASP A 160 -21.00 -5.49 -9.12
C ASP A 160 -21.36 -4.28 -10.00
N ASP A 161 -22.24 -3.42 -9.56
CA ASP A 161 -22.59 -2.14 -10.18
C ASP A 161 -21.92 -0.91 -9.53
N ARG A 162 -20.96 -1.13 -8.64
CA ARG A 162 -20.18 -0.11 -7.93
C ARG A 162 -18.69 -0.29 -8.18
N PRO A 163 -17.87 0.77 -8.06
CA PRO A 163 -16.42 0.62 -8.14
C PRO A 163 -15.89 -0.40 -7.12
N ARG A 164 -15.16 -1.40 -7.60
CA ARG A 164 -14.62 -2.52 -6.81
C ARG A 164 -13.12 -2.64 -6.97
N ILE A 165 -12.41 -2.65 -5.86
CA ILE A 165 -10.96 -2.75 -5.78
C ILE A 165 -10.59 -4.02 -5.02
N LEU A 166 -9.68 -4.83 -5.55
CA LEU A 166 -9.18 -6.02 -4.87
C LEU A 166 -7.79 -5.76 -4.28
N LEU A 167 -7.64 -6.01 -2.98
CA LEU A 167 -6.35 -5.98 -2.31
C LEU A 167 -5.83 -7.41 -2.14
N ARG A 168 -4.66 -7.69 -2.71
CA ARG A 168 -3.95 -8.98 -2.59
C ARG A 168 -2.59 -8.76 -1.95
N ASP A 169 -2.24 -9.60 -0.97
CA ASP A 169 -0.89 -9.62 -0.44
C ASP A 169 0.02 -10.47 -1.32
N GLY A 170 0.92 -9.83 -2.05
CA GLY A 170 1.92 -10.52 -2.86
C GLY A 170 3.21 -10.84 -2.08
N PHE A 171 3.41 -10.21 -0.91
CA PHE A 171 4.65 -10.34 -0.16
C PHE A 171 4.65 -11.56 0.77
N GLN A 172 5.43 -12.57 0.44
CA GLN A 172 5.58 -13.76 1.26
C GLN A 172 6.47 -13.48 2.48
N ARG A 173 5.83 -13.20 3.61
CA ARG A 173 6.53 -12.83 4.82
C ARG A 173 7.30 -13.99 5.45
N ARG A 174 8.57 -13.77 5.71
CA ARG A 174 9.49 -14.69 6.41
C ARG A 174 10.71 -13.96 6.96
N ALA A 175 11.55 -14.64 7.72
CA ALA A 175 12.84 -14.07 8.15
C ALA A 175 13.70 -13.77 6.91
N ASN A 176 14.34 -12.59 6.87
CA ASN A 176 15.09 -12.08 5.69
C ASN A 176 16.05 -13.11 5.09
N ARG A 177 16.74 -13.92 5.92
CA ARG A 177 17.66 -14.97 5.47
C ARG A 177 17.00 -16.10 4.67
N LEU A 178 15.68 -16.30 4.84
CA LEU A 178 14.93 -17.41 4.26
C LEU A 178 14.27 -17.07 2.92
N HIS A 179 14.28 -15.81 2.50
CA HIS A 179 13.79 -15.46 1.17
C HIS A 179 14.66 -16.13 0.10
N PRO A 180 14.09 -16.61 -1.01
CA PRO A 180 14.87 -16.99 -2.20
C PRO A 180 15.54 -15.75 -2.79
N GLU A 181 16.30 -15.89 -3.85
CA GLU A 181 16.87 -14.75 -4.58
C GLU A 181 15.80 -14.00 -5.36
N VAL A 182 14.91 -14.75 -5.99
CA VAL A 182 13.75 -14.25 -6.76
C VAL A 182 12.56 -15.14 -6.47
N GLU A 183 11.36 -14.55 -6.38
CA GLU A 183 10.11 -15.30 -6.33
C GLU A 183 8.98 -14.54 -7.05
N PHE A 184 7.90 -15.24 -7.38
CA PHE A 184 6.66 -14.64 -7.86
C PHE A 184 6.09 -13.72 -6.78
N PHE A 185 5.61 -12.55 -7.19
CA PHE A 185 4.98 -11.59 -6.29
C PHE A 185 3.47 -11.53 -6.50
N SER A 186 3.02 -11.17 -7.71
CA SER A 186 1.60 -11.05 -8.05
C SER A 186 1.40 -10.91 -9.56
N ASP A 187 0.23 -11.27 -10.04
CA ASP A 187 -0.26 -11.00 -11.38
C ASP A 187 -1.46 -10.02 -11.39
N LEU A 188 -1.90 -9.59 -10.20
CA LEU A 188 -3.16 -8.88 -10.05
C LEU A 188 -3.21 -7.55 -10.81
N HIS A 189 -2.07 -6.87 -11.00
CA HIS A 189 -1.99 -5.63 -11.80
C HIS A 189 -2.37 -5.85 -13.27
N ALA A 190 -2.21 -7.07 -13.80
CA ALA A 190 -2.60 -7.44 -15.16
C ALA A 190 -3.98 -8.13 -15.21
N THR A 191 -4.42 -8.78 -14.11
CA THR A 191 -5.59 -9.68 -14.10
C THR A 191 -6.79 -9.17 -13.30
N TYR A 192 -6.71 -7.99 -12.65
CA TYR A 192 -7.81 -7.49 -11.80
C TYR A 192 -9.15 -7.39 -12.55
N SER A 193 -9.15 -7.05 -13.84
CA SER A 193 -10.35 -6.99 -14.67
C SER A 193 -10.99 -8.37 -14.90
N ASP A 194 -10.17 -9.42 -14.99
CA ASP A 194 -10.65 -10.80 -15.14
C ASP A 194 -11.26 -11.32 -13.81
N GLU A 195 -10.83 -10.75 -12.69
CA GLU A 195 -11.46 -10.94 -11.38
C GLU A 195 -12.78 -10.14 -11.24
N GLY A 196 -13.16 -9.37 -12.26
CA GLY A 196 -14.34 -8.53 -12.29
C GLY A 196 -14.19 -7.28 -11.42
N MET A 197 -12.96 -6.77 -11.25
CA MET A 197 -12.66 -5.59 -10.45
C MET A 197 -12.35 -4.39 -11.37
N ASP A 198 -12.57 -3.19 -10.84
CA ASP A 198 -12.28 -1.93 -11.55
C ASP A 198 -10.87 -1.41 -11.21
N GLY A 199 -10.22 -2.02 -10.22
CA GLY A 199 -8.86 -1.73 -9.82
C GLY A 199 -8.34 -2.74 -8.81
N PHE A 200 -7.09 -2.57 -8.42
CA PHE A 200 -6.39 -3.45 -7.51
C PHE A 200 -5.54 -2.67 -6.51
N GLY A 201 -5.05 -3.36 -5.53
CA GLY A 201 -4.05 -2.85 -4.59
C GLY A 201 -3.28 -4.00 -3.94
N ASP A 202 -2.28 -3.63 -3.18
CA ASP A 202 -1.43 -4.54 -2.43
C ASP A 202 -0.88 -3.87 -1.17
N PHE A 203 -0.08 -4.61 -0.42
CA PHE A 203 0.61 -4.13 0.78
C PHE A 203 2.09 -3.84 0.49
N LEU A 204 2.41 -3.48 -0.77
CA LEU A 204 3.75 -3.22 -1.26
C LEU A 204 4.70 -4.40 -0.93
N ILE A 205 5.94 -4.09 -0.60
CA ILE A 205 6.95 -5.09 -0.21
C ILE A 205 6.95 -5.37 1.32
N VAL A 206 5.83 -5.12 1.99
CA VAL A 206 5.71 -5.18 3.47
C VAL A 206 4.82 -6.32 3.93
N GLY A 207 3.76 -6.61 3.15
CA GLY A 207 2.72 -7.57 3.48
C GLY A 207 1.66 -7.04 4.46
N ASP A 208 0.55 -7.76 4.57
CA ASP A 208 -0.60 -7.36 5.38
C ASP A 208 -0.38 -7.54 6.89
N GLU A 209 0.53 -8.40 7.33
CA GLU A 209 0.75 -8.61 8.76
C GLU A 209 1.30 -7.35 9.44
N TYR A 210 0.53 -6.78 10.41
CA TYR A 210 0.97 -5.65 11.20
C TYR A 210 1.96 -6.07 12.27
N LEU A 211 3.11 -5.42 12.30
CA LEU A 211 4.05 -5.46 13.42
C LEU A 211 4.28 -4.06 13.94
N GLU A 212 4.10 -3.85 15.22
CA GLU A 212 4.32 -2.54 15.84
C GLU A 212 5.78 -2.10 15.74
N ALA A 213 6.73 -2.99 15.99
CA ALA A 213 8.16 -2.74 15.91
C ALA A 213 8.85 -3.78 15.01
N GLY A 214 9.93 -3.37 14.36
CA GLY A 214 10.82 -4.30 13.67
C GLY A 214 11.61 -5.15 14.66
N GLY A 215 11.81 -6.41 14.34
CA GLY A 215 12.69 -7.30 15.11
C GLY A 215 14.18 -6.97 14.90
N PRO A 216 15.08 -7.62 15.65
CA PRO A 216 16.51 -7.47 15.48
C PRO A 216 16.96 -7.90 14.07
N ALA A 217 17.83 -7.08 13.45
CA ALA A 217 18.27 -7.26 12.08
C ALA A 217 19.39 -8.31 11.95
N TYR A 218 19.05 -9.58 12.13
CA TYR A 218 20.00 -10.68 11.90
C TYR A 218 20.49 -10.69 10.45
N ALA A 219 19.59 -10.54 9.48
CA ALA A 219 19.93 -10.31 8.08
C ALA A 219 19.27 -9.03 7.58
N VAL A 220 19.97 -8.26 6.74
CA VAL A 220 19.40 -7.14 5.98
C VAL A 220 19.02 -7.64 4.60
N ALA A 221 17.83 -7.28 4.14
CA ALA A 221 17.36 -7.56 2.79
C ALA A 221 16.82 -6.28 2.14
N ILE A 222 17.11 -6.10 0.86
CA ILE A 222 16.49 -5.11 -0.03
C ILE A 222 15.57 -5.87 -0.97
N HIS A 223 14.31 -5.45 -1.03
CA HIS A 223 13.27 -6.08 -1.84
C HIS A 223 12.94 -5.17 -3.02
N LEU A 224 13.11 -5.65 -4.25
CA LEU A 224 12.79 -4.90 -5.47
C LEU A 224 11.90 -5.72 -6.39
N THR A 225 10.73 -5.21 -6.69
CA THR A 225 9.81 -5.83 -7.65
C THR A 225 10.20 -5.50 -9.09
N PHE A 226 9.82 -6.35 -10.03
CA PHE A 226 9.90 -6.11 -11.45
C PHE A 226 8.78 -6.86 -12.16
N ILE A 227 8.35 -6.35 -13.31
CA ILE A 227 7.37 -7.01 -14.19
C ILE A 227 8.14 -7.71 -15.30
N ASP A 228 7.88 -8.99 -15.48
CA ASP A 228 8.56 -9.86 -16.42
C ASP A 228 7.74 -10.03 -17.70
N SER A 229 8.03 -9.22 -18.73
CA SER A 229 7.36 -9.30 -20.03
C SER A 229 7.56 -10.62 -20.79
N GLU A 230 8.55 -11.43 -20.36
CA GLU A 230 8.74 -12.77 -20.92
C GLU A 230 7.88 -13.83 -20.23
N LYS A 231 7.15 -13.43 -19.18
CA LYS A 231 6.25 -14.26 -18.39
C LYS A 231 4.87 -13.63 -18.24
N ASP A 232 4.25 -13.27 -19.34
CA ASP A 232 2.89 -12.72 -19.40
C ASP A 232 2.68 -11.52 -18.47
N ASP A 233 3.72 -10.69 -18.30
CA ASP A 233 3.77 -9.54 -17.40
C ASP A 233 3.59 -9.89 -15.90
N GLU A 234 3.93 -11.11 -15.48
CA GLU A 234 3.95 -11.45 -14.05
C GLU A 234 4.88 -10.51 -13.27
N MET A 235 4.45 -10.06 -12.10
CA MET A 235 5.33 -9.36 -11.18
C MET A 235 6.10 -10.34 -10.31
N HIS A 236 7.41 -10.19 -10.28
CA HIS A 236 8.34 -10.92 -9.44
C HIS A 236 9.05 -9.98 -8.48
N ILE A 237 9.70 -10.53 -7.46
CA ILE A 237 10.46 -9.76 -6.46
C ILE A 237 11.84 -10.35 -6.24
N TYR A 238 12.87 -9.50 -6.32
CA TYR A 238 14.23 -9.81 -5.90
C TYR A 238 14.41 -9.55 -4.41
N HIS A 239 15.21 -10.41 -3.76
CA HIS A 239 15.60 -10.27 -2.37
C HIS A 239 17.13 -10.24 -2.26
N PHE A 240 17.69 -9.04 -2.24
CA PHE A 240 19.15 -8.84 -2.06
C PHE A 240 19.48 -8.89 -0.59
N LYS A 241 20.07 -10.02 -0.15
CA LYS A 241 20.32 -10.32 1.25
C LYS A 241 21.78 -10.16 1.62
N SER A 242 22.04 -9.71 2.86
CA SER A 242 23.38 -9.77 3.43
C SER A 242 23.90 -11.21 3.51
N ASP A 243 25.22 -11.36 3.46
CA ASP A 243 25.89 -12.66 3.63
C ASP A 243 25.91 -13.06 5.11
N ARG A 244 26.09 -12.06 6.00
CA ARG A 244 26.14 -12.24 7.44
C ARG A 244 24.72 -12.21 8.05
N PHE A 245 24.41 -13.18 8.92
CA PHE A 245 23.14 -13.29 9.62
C PHE A 245 23.24 -13.94 11.02
N ASP A 246 24.44 -14.03 11.59
CA ASP A 246 24.68 -14.74 12.85
C ASP A 246 24.28 -13.91 14.07
N THR A 247 24.40 -12.59 13.98
CA THR A 247 24.14 -11.64 15.05
C THR A 247 23.27 -10.49 14.55
N PRO A 248 22.55 -9.77 15.41
CA PRO A 248 21.80 -8.57 15.02
C PRO A 248 22.66 -7.31 14.88
N THR A 249 23.98 -7.42 15.12
CA THR A 249 24.93 -6.30 15.08
C THR A 249 25.28 -5.88 13.64
N ASP A 250 25.87 -4.69 13.49
CA ASP A 250 26.39 -4.14 12.23
C ASP A 250 25.37 -4.11 11.08
N PRO A 251 24.21 -3.46 11.24
CA PRO A 251 23.23 -3.34 10.14
C PRO A 251 23.78 -2.55 8.93
N ALA A 252 24.74 -1.64 9.15
CA ALA A 252 25.38 -0.87 8.08
C ALA A 252 26.24 -1.76 7.17
N GLY A 253 27.09 -2.61 7.74
CA GLY A 253 27.91 -3.54 6.95
C GLY A 253 27.05 -4.57 6.22
N LYS A 254 25.96 -5.06 6.85
CA LYS A 254 24.99 -5.96 6.19
C LYS A 254 24.25 -5.28 5.05
N PHE A 255 23.89 -4.02 5.20
CA PHE A 255 23.31 -3.23 4.12
C PHE A 255 24.32 -3.09 2.95
N ALA A 256 25.59 -2.81 3.24
CA ALA A 256 26.63 -2.71 2.20
C ALA A 256 26.77 -4.02 1.39
N GLU A 257 26.65 -5.19 2.03
CA GLU A 257 26.63 -6.48 1.34
C GLU A 257 25.39 -6.61 0.42
N ALA A 258 24.23 -6.27 0.92
CA ALA A 258 22.97 -6.37 0.18
C ALA A 258 22.91 -5.39 -1.01
N VAL A 259 23.28 -4.11 -0.80
CA VAL A 259 23.27 -3.09 -1.86
C VAL A 259 24.31 -3.33 -2.94
N LYS A 260 25.44 -3.94 -2.60
CA LYS A 260 26.46 -4.37 -3.59
C LYS A 260 25.89 -5.44 -4.53
N LYS A 261 25.12 -6.42 -4.01
CA LYS A 261 24.46 -7.43 -4.84
C LYS A 261 23.40 -6.79 -5.75
N LEU A 262 22.59 -5.87 -5.20
CA LEU A 262 21.63 -5.10 -5.99
C LEU A 262 22.35 -4.35 -7.12
N ALA A 263 23.41 -3.62 -6.83
CA ALA A 263 24.16 -2.87 -7.85
C ALA A 263 24.69 -3.80 -8.95
N GLY A 264 25.22 -4.97 -8.61
CA GLY A 264 25.64 -5.98 -9.58
C GLY A 264 24.50 -6.48 -10.46
N ALA A 265 23.33 -6.74 -9.88
CA ALA A 265 22.17 -7.19 -10.63
C ALA A 265 21.59 -6.10 -11.56
N VAL A 266 21.60 -4.83 -11.14
CA VAL A 266 21.10 -3.70 -11.96
C VAL A 266 21.98 -3.44 -13.19
N ILE A 267 23.30 -3.65 -13.10
CA ILE A 267 24.21 -3.40 -14.21
C ILE A 267 24.41 -4.63 -15.12
N ALA A 268 23.89 -5.78 -14.74
CA ALA A 268 23.98 -6.99 -15.56
C ALA A 268 23.28 -6.78 -16.92
N GLU A 269 23.85 -7.35 -17.99
CA GLU A 269 23.35 -7.20 -19.36
C GLU A 269 21.89 -7.65 -19.52
N ASN A 270 21.47 -8.66 -18.75
CA ASN A 270 20.13 -9.24 -18.76
C ASN A 270 19.29 -8.78 -17.54
N SER A 271 19.59 -7.62 -16.97
CA SER A 271 18.84 -7.10 -15.82
C SER A 271 17.37 -6.86 -16.16
N LYS A 272 16.49 -7.42 -15.34
CA LYS A 272 15.03 -7.16 -15.39
C LYS A 272 14.60 -6.04 -14.42
N ILE A 273 15.54 -5.44 -13.69
CA ILE A 273 15.25 -4.41 -12.68
C ILE A 273 15.14 -3.04 -13.37
N PRO A 274 13.97 -2.39 -13.36
CA PRO A 274 13.81 -1.05 -13.92
C PRO A 274 14.66 -0.03 -13.14
N ARG A 275 15.34 0.85 -13.85
CA ARG A 275 16.14 1.94 -13.25
C ARG A 275 15.20 3.07 -12.81
N THR A 276 14.55 2.88 -11.67
CA THR A 276 13.70 3.85 -11.00
C THR A 276 14.54 4.87 -10.22
N ASN A 277 13.93 5.97 -9.75
CA ASN A 277 14.61 6.92 -8.89
C ASN A 277 15.13 6.26 -7.61
N ALA A 278 14.32 5.36 -7.03
CA ALA A 278 14.70 4.60 -5.85
C ALA A 278 15.93 3.70 -6.12
N VAL A 279 16.02 3.07 -7.29
CA VAL A 279 17.19 2.27 -7.68
C VAL A 279 18.43 3.15 -7.85
N GLU A 280 18.31 4.33 -8.48
CA GLU A 280 19.44 5.26 -8.61
C GLU A 280 19.98 5.70 -7.23
N GLU A 281 19.09 5.90 -6.26
CA GLU A 281 19.51 6.23 -4.89
C GLU A 281 20.20 5.05 -4.19
N PHE A 282 19.75 3.81 -4.39
CA PHE A 282 20.48 2.62 -3.93
C PHE A 282 21.88 2.52 -4.56
N LEU A 283 22.01 2.80 -5.85
CA LEU A 283 23.30 2.81 -6.53
C LEU A 283 24.23 3.90 -5.97
N GLU A 284 23.68 5.07 -5.58
CA GLU A 284 24.46 6.12 -4.92
C GLU A 284 24.92 5.67 -3.53
N PHE A 285 24.07 5.00 -2.75
CA PHE A 285 24.50 4.45 -1.46
C PHE A 285 25.60 3.39 -1.60
N ASN A 286 25.54 2.56 -2.66
CA ASN A 286 26.62 1.61 -2.96
C ASN A 286 27.94 2.32 -3.30
N ARG A 287 27.89 3.45 -4.04
CA ARG A 287 29.09 4.22 -4.43
C ARG A 287 29.69 5.00 -3.25
N SER A 288 28.85 5.63 -2.45
CA SER A 288 29.27 6.47 -1.32
C SER A 288 29.59 5.69 -0.05
N GLY A 289 29.14 4.43 0.04
CA GLY A 289 29.21 3.63 1.27
C GLY A 289 28.27 4.13 2.39
N HIS A 290 27.29 4.99 2.06
CA HIS A 290 26.36 5.54 3.04
C HIS A 290 25.28 4.55 3.44
N PHE A 291 25.00 4.43 4.74
CA PHE A 291 23.88 3.66 5.27
C PHE A 291 22.78 4.60 5.78
N PRO A 292 21.61 4.65 5.11
CA PRO A 292 20.55 5.59 5.46
C PRO A 292 19.65 5.12 6.62
N GLY A 293 19.90 3.93 7.17
CA GLY A 293 19.05 3.26 8.14
C GLY A 293 17.99 2.35 7.49
N LEU A 294 17.62 1.26 8.21
CA LEU A 294 16.75 0.21 7.68
C LEU A 294 15.33 0.70 7.29
N GLY A 295 14.81 1.68 8.02
CA GLY A 295 13.51 2.26 7.69
C GLY A 295 13.52 3.00 6.35
N TYR A 296 14.61 3.70 6.06
CA TYR A 296 14.79 4.38 4.77
C TYR A 296 14.99 3.39 3.63
N VAL A 297 15.76 2.32 3.85
CA VAL A 297 15.89 1.20 2.88
C VAL A 297 14.52 0.63 2.51
N LYS A 298 13.67 0.38 3.51
CA LYS A 298 12.29 -0.07 3.29
C LYS A 298 11.48 0.96 2.48
N LYS A 299 11.59 2.26 2.82
CA LYS A 299 10.93 3.34 2.08
C LYS A 299 11.30 3.32 0.60
N LEU A 300 12.58 3.21 0.26
CA LEU A 300 13.03 3.14 -1.13
C LEU A 300 12.51 1.90 -1.86
N SER A 301 12.45 0.75 -1.19
CA SER A 301 11.88 -0.46 -1.78
C SER A 301 10.38 -0.29 -2.08
N MET A 302 9.61 0.35 -1.20
CA MET A 302 8.22 0.72 -1.47
C MET A 302 8.10 1.71 -2.63
N GLN A 303 8.95 2.74 -2.66
CA GLN A 303 9.00 3.73 -3.74
C GLN A 303 9.30 3.07 -5.09
N HIS A 304 10.27 2.17 -5.14
CA HIS A 304 10.59 1.40 -6.35
C HIS A 304 9.36 0.63 -6.86
N HIS A 305 8.66 -0.08 -5.98
CA HIS A 305 7.47 -0.83 -6.34
C HIS A 305 6.39 0.06 -7.00
N MET A 306 6.13 1.22 -6.42
CA MET A 306 5.19 2.19 -6.98
C MET A 306 5.63 2.75 -8.33
N GLU A 307 6.92 3.07 -8.48
CA GLU A 307 7.50 3.56 -9.74
C GLU A 307 7.47 2.50 -10.85
N VAL A 308 7.61 1.20 -10.51
CA VAL A 308 7.46 0.08 -11.46
C VAL A 308 6.05 0.03 -12.01
N LEU A 309 5.04 0.06 -11.15
CA LEU A 309 3.63 0.05 -11.55
C LEU A 309 3.26 1.30 -12.36
N ALA A 310 3.73 2.47 -11.95
CA ALA A 310 3.48 3.70 -12.71
C ALA A 310 4.03 3.61 -14.14
N ARG A 311 5.26 3.11 -14.31
CA ARG A 311 5.85 2.89 -15.64
C ARG A 311 5.09 1.86 -16.47
N TYR A 312 4.65 0.77 -15.86
CA TYR A 312 3.87 -0.25 -16.54
C TYR A 312 2.59 0.34 -17.15
N PHE A 313 1.83 1.09 -16.34
CA PHE A 313 0.58 1.68 -16.83
C PHE A 313 0.79 2.88 -17.77
N ASP A 314 1.88 3.63 -17.64
CA ASP A 314 2.24 4.69 -18.60
C ASP A 314 2.53 4.13 -20.01
N THR A 315 3.00 2.87 -20.11
CA THR A 315 3.28 2.21 -21.40
C THR A 315 2.04 1.56 -22.04
N GLN A 316 0.97 1.34 -21.28
CA GLN A 316 -0.28 0.73 -21.74
C GLN A 316 -1.32 1.77 -22.21
N GLY A 317 -1.14 3.06 -21.96
CA GLY A 317 -2.03 4.19 -22.30
C GLY A 317 -1.50 5.06 -23.40
#